data_589bccc810e563f92b0f489d36dce8ad
#
_entry.id   589bccc810e563f92b0f489d36dce8ad
#
_cell.length_a   1.000
_cell.length_b   1.000
_cell.length_c   1.000
_cell.angle_alpha   90.00
_cell.angle_beta   90.00
_cell.angle_gamma   90.00
#
_symmetry.space_group_name_H-M   'P 1'
#
loop_
_entity.id
_entity.type
_entity.pdbx_description
1 polymer ?
#
loop_
_entity_poly.entity_id
_entity_poly.type
_entity_poly.pdbx_seq_one_letter_code
_entity_poly.pdbx_strand_id
1 'polypeptide(L)'
;MSVREADDPQLFARVQEQNLLRQYDLLANCVEIALKKGIEAFHKYMLWSLNASAVANIAQFGGRFREQPIYVGNHIPPHFKDVPNLMDQFISVIHEMWTLEPHPTILPAYALWRLNWIHPFIEGNGRTARAACYLLICLRQGTLLPGKKIVPERIR
;
A
#
# COMPACT_ATOMS: atom_id res chain seq x y z
N MET A 1 -17.57 13.39 -5.81
CA MET A 1 -16.92 14.17 -6.88
C MET A 1 -15.42 14.12 -6.63
N SER A 2 -14.58 13.66 -7.55
CA SER A 2 -13.13 13.57 -7.37
C SER A 2 -12.47 14.92 -7.69
N VAL A 3 -11.52 15.33 -6.84
CA VAL A 3 -10.71 16.54 -7.05
C VAL A 3 -9.55 16.17 -7.97
N ARG A 4 -9.31 16.96 -9.02
CA ARG A 4 -8.19 16.79 -9.93
C ARG A 4 -7.20 17.94 -9.74
N GLU A 5 -5.91 17.61 -9.84
CA GLU A 5 -4.82 18.60 -9.72
C GLU A 5 -4.94 19.72 -10.76
N ALA A 6 -5.37 19.38 -11.98
CA ALA A 6 -5.56 20.32 -13.08
C ALA A 6 -6.70 21.33 -12.84
N ASP A 7 -7.72 20.98 -12.04
CA ASP A 7 -8.89 21.82 -11.80
C ASP A 7 -8.65 22.80 -10.63
N ASP A 8 -8.03 22.31 -9.55
CA ASP A 8 -7.68 23.10 -8.36
C ASP A 8 -6.45 22.50 -7.65
N PRO A 9 -5.23 22.94 -7.97
CA PRO A 9 -4.00 22.41 -7.38
C PRO A 9 -3.93 22.58 -5.86
N GLN A 10 -4.48 23.67 -5.30
CA GLN A 10 -4.42 23.92 -3.85
C GLN A 10 -5.38 22.99 -3.10
N LEU A 11 -6.59 22.82 -3.59
CA LEU A 11 -7.55 21.88 -3.01
C LEU A 11 -7.03 20.45 -3.14
N PHE A 12 -6.44 20.09 -4.28
CA PHE A 12 -5.84 18.79 -4.51
C PHE A 12 -4.74 18.47 -3.49
N ALA A 13 -3.82 19.43 -3.27
CA ALA A 13 -2.76 19.29 -2.27
C ALA A 13 -3.32 19.09 -0.84
N ARG A 14 -4.34 19.87 -0.45
CA ARG A 14 -5.01 19.71 0.85
C ARG A 14 -5.67 18.34 1.01
N VAL A 15 -6.35 17.86 -0.04
CA VAL A 15 -6.97 16.52 -0.03
C VAL A 15 -5.91 15.43 0.06
N GLN A 16 -4.77 15.57 -0.63
CA GLN A 16 -3.67 14.62 -0.50
C GLN A 16 -3.10 14.58 0.92
N GLU A 17 -2.90 15.73 1.56
CA GLU A 17 -2.43 15.80 2.95
C GLU A 17 -3.41 15.13 3.92
N GLN A 18 -4.71 15.44 3.80
CA GLN A 18 -5.74 14.78 4.60
C GLN A 18 -5.77 13.27 4.40
N ASN A 19 -5.60 12.78 3.16
CA ASN A 19 -5.56 11.37 2.85
C ASN A 19 -4.32 10.69 3.45
N LEU A 20 -3.18 11.38 3.47
CA LEU A 20 -1.96 10.88 4.12
C LEU A 20 -2.20 10.64 5.62
N LEU A 21 -2.81 11.59 6.31
CA LEU A 21 -3.15 11.46 7.73
C LEU A 21 -4.14 10.30 7.97
N ARG A 22 -5.21 10.21 7.17
CA ARG A 22 -6.20 9.12 7.26
C ARG A 22 -5.57 7.74 7.00
N GLN A 23 -4.72 7.66 5.99
CA GLN A 23 -4.02 6.39 5.70
C GLN A 23 -3.09 6.01 6.86
N TYR A 24 -2.43 6.98 7.47
CA TYR A 24 -1.56 6.73 8.61
C TYR A 24 -2.33 6.21 9.83
N ASP A 25 -3.44 6.84 10.18
CA ASP A 25 -4.30 6.41 11.30
C ASP A 25 -4.82 4.98 11.06
N LEU A 26 -5.29 4.69 9.83
CA LEU A 26 -5.70 3.35 9.46
C LEU A 26 -4.54 2.35 9.53
N LEU A 27 -3.36 2.74 9.05
CA LEU A 27 -2.16 1.90 9.06
C LEU A 27 -1.74 1.56 10.49
N ALA A 28 -1.79 2.52 11.42
CA ALA A 28 -1.50 2.27 12.84
C ALA A 28 -2.45 1.22 13.42
N ASN A 29 -3.74 1.32 13.14
CA ASN A 29 -4.73 0.32 13.54
C ASN A 29 -4.46 -1.06 12.89
N CYS A 30 -4.09 -1.10 11.61
CA CYS A 30 -3.71 -2.33 10.92
C CYS A 30 -2.48 -2.98 11.58
N VAL A 31 -1.47 -2.19 11.97
CA VAL A 31 -0.28 -2.68 12.68
C VAL A 31 -0.69 -3.28 14.03
N GLU A 32 -1.51 -2.60 14.82
CA GLU A 32 -1.97 -3.13 16.12
C GLU A 32 -2.73 -4.46 15.97
N ILE A 33 -3.59 -4.56 14.96
CA ILE A 33 -4.30 -5.81 14.66
C ILE A 33 -3.31 -6.90 14.27
N ALA A 34 -2.36 -6.58 13.42
CA ALA A 34 -1.38 -7.54 12.93
C ALA A 34 -0.40 -7.98 14.02
N LEU A 35 -0.02 -7.12 14.96
CA LEU A 35 0.76 -7.48 16.15
C LEU A 35 0.04 -8.51 17.04
N LYS A 36 -1.29 -8.48 17.08
CA LYS A 36 -2.12 -9.42 17.85
C LYS A 36 -2.40 -10.73 17.09
N LYS A 37 -2.63 -10.65 15.77
CA LYS A 37 -3.06 -11.78 14.94
C LYS A 37 -1.94 -12.44 14.15
N GLY A 38 -0.77 -11.79 14.04
CA GLY A 38 0.33 -12.25 13.21
C GLY A 38 0.17 -11.90 11.75
N ILE A 39 0.98 -12.54 10.90
CA ILE A 39 1.05 -12.29 9.46
C ILE A 39 -0.29 -12.55 8.74
N GLU A 40 -1.15 -13.38 9.28
CA GLU A 40 -2.48 -13.67 8.72
C GLU A 40 -3.38 -12.43 8.58
N ALA A 41 -3.07 -11.36 9.36
CA ALA A 41 -3.74 -10.08 9.19
C ALA A 41 -3.34 -9.36 7.90
N PHE A 42 -2.19 -9.71 7.28
CA PHE A 42 -1.75 -9.14 6.02
C PHE A 42 -2.46 -9.85 4.86
N HIS A 43 -3.47 -9.22 4.29
CA HIS A 43 -4.29 -9.76 3.21
C HIS A 43 -4.76 -8.66 2.23
N LYS A 44 -5.31 -9.05 1.10
CA LYS A 44 -5.69 -8.11 0.03
C LYS A 44 -6.71 -7.05 0.45
N TYR A 45 -7.65 -7.38 1.35
CA TYR A 45 -8.65 -6.41 1.83
C TYR A 45 -8.04 -5.30 2.68
N MET A 46 -6.99 -5.61 3.44
CA MET A 46 -6.21 -4.59 4.13
C MET A 46 -5.56 -3.62 3.14
N LEU A 47 -4.96 -4.13 2.06
CA LEU A 47 -4.36 -3.32 1.01
C LEU A 47 -5.41 -2.45 0.29
N TRP A 48 -6.61 -2.99 0.07
CA TRP A 48 -7.72 -2.23 -0.48
C TRP A 48 -8.14 -1.08 0.43
N SER A 49 -8.24 -1.32 1.74
CA SER A 49 -8.59 -0.28 2.71
C SER A 49 -7.52 0.81 2.80
N LEU A 50 -6.25 0.43 2.82
CA LEU A 50 -5.12 1.36 2.79
C LEU A 50 -5.09 2.19 1.50
N ASN A 51 -5.39 1.58 0.35
CA ASN A 51 -5.49 2.30 -0.91
C ASN A 51 -6.69 3.26 -0.91
N ALA A 52 -7.88 2.80 -0.52
CA ALA A 52 -9.07 3.64 -0.45
C ALA A 52 -8.85 4.89 0.39
N SER A 53 -8.19 4.73 1.54
CA SER A 53 -7.81 5.83 2.43
C SER A 53 -6.85 6.83 1.75
N ALA A 54 -5.87 6.30 1.01
CA ALA A 54 -4.85 7.10 0.34
C ALA A 54 -5.40 7.96 -0.81
N VAL A 55 -6.48 7.53 -1.45
CA VAL A 55 -7.01 8.16 -2.68
C VAL A 55 -8.44 8.69 -2.53
N ALA A 56 -8.94 8.79 -1.31
CA ALA A 56 -10.28 9.32 -1.04
C ALA A 56 -10.46 10.71 -1.67
N ASN A 57 -11.57 10.91 -2.39
CA ASN A 57 -11.88 12.14 -3.14
C ASN A 57 -10.88 12.52 -4.26
N ILE A 58 -9.87 11.68 -4.54
CA ILE A 58 -8.94 11.83 -5.67
C ILE A 58 -9.30 10.85 -6.78
N ALA A 59 -9.39 9.56 -6.45
CA ALA A 59 -9.77 8.54 -7.40
C ALA A 59 -11.21 8.08 -7.18
N GLN A 60 -11.96 7.94 -8.27
CA GLN A 60 -13.35 7.49 -8.23
C GLN A 60 -13.47 6.05 -7.69
N PHE A 61 -12.46 5.23 -7.91
CA PHE A 61 -12.46 3.81 -7.61
C PHE A 61 -11.29 3.38 -6.74
N GLY A 62 -11.06 4.08 -5.62
CA GLY A 62 -10.09 3.67 -4.61
C GLY A 62 -10.49 2.36 -3.92
N GLY A 63 -9.50 1.59 -3.49
CA GLY A 63 -9.73 0.36 -2.71
C GLY A 63 -10.20 -0.84 -3.52
N ARG A 64 -9.98 -0.86 -4.84
CA ARG A 64 -10.21 -2.03 -5.69
C ARG A 64 -9.14 -2.14 -6.78
N PHE A 65 -8.93 -3.35 -7.28
CA PHE A 65 -7.99 -3.56 -8.35
C PHE A 65 -8.46 -2.86 -9.64
N ARG A 66 -7.49 -2.42 -10.44
CA ARG A 66 -7.76 -1.80 -11.74
C ARG A 66 -8.37 -2.79 -12.72
N GLU A 67 -9.27 -2.28 -13.52
CA GLU A 67 -9.95 -3.03 -14.59
C GLU A 67 -9.57 -2.50 -15.97
N GLN A 68 -8.48 -1.72 -16.04
CA GLN A 68 -7.99 -1.13 -17.30
C GLN A 68 -6.46 -1.07 -17.31
N PRO A 69 -5.85 -0.96 -18.51
CA PRO A 69 -4.42 -0.76 -18.65
C PRO A 69 -4.00 0.56 -18.02
N ILE A 70 -2.76 0.58 -17.49
CA ILE A 70 -2.11 1.80 -17.01
C ILE A 70 -0.64 1.79 -17.46
N TYR A 71 -0.02 2.96 -17.46
CA TYR A 71 1.39 3.15 -17.78
C TYR A 71 2.06 3.89 -16.63
N VAL A 72 3.29 3.50 -16.28
CA VAL A 72 4.05 4.07 -15.16
C VAL A 72 5.46 4.41 -15.65
N GLY A 73 5.62 5.60 -16.23
CA GLY A 73 6.88 5.96 -16.88
C GLY A 73 7.25 4.95 -17.96
N ASN A 74 8.44 4.33 -17.83
CA ASN A 74 8.92 3.29 -18.76
C ASN A 74 8.50 1.86 -18.33
N HIS A 75 7.82 1.72 -17.20
CA HIS A 75 7.34 0.42 -16.74
C HIS A 75 5.94 0.14 -17.30
N ILE A 76 5.78 -1.02 -17.90
CA ILE A 76 4.47 -1.53 -18.35
C ILE A 76 4.02 -2.57 -17.32
N PRO A 77 3.07 -2.22 -16.44
CA PRO A 77 2.54 -3.17 -15.47
C PRO A 77 1.85 -4.36 -16.15
N PRO A 78 1.70 -5.51 -15.46
CA PRO A 78 0.98 -6.66 -15.97
C PRO A 78 -0.41 -6.32 -16.49
N HIS A 79 -0.96 -7.15 -17.36
CA HIS A 79 -2.32 -6.95 -17.86
C HIS A 79 -3.32 -6.94 -16.68
N PHE A 80 -4.31 -6.04 -16.71
CA PHE A 80 -5.23 -5.86 -15.59
C PHE A 80 -6.04 -7.12 -15.22
N LYS A 81 -6.30 -8.01 -16.17
CA LYS A 81 -6.97 -9.29 -15.93
C LYS A 81 -6.14 -10.24 -15.07
N ASP A 82 -4.81 -10.09 -15.08
CA ASP A 82 -3.89 -10.93 -14.30
C ASP A 82 -3.70 -10.42 -12.88
N VAL A 83 -4.07 -9.16 -12.62
CA VAL A 83 -3.86 -8.52 -11.31
C VAL A 83 -4.46 -9.29 -10.14
N PRO A 84 -5.72 -9.79 -10.19
CA PRO A 84 -6.26 -10.55 -9.06
C PRO A 84 -5.43 -11.78 -8.70
N ASN A 85 -5.02 -12.57 -9.71
CA ASN A 85 -4.19 -13.76 -9.49
C ASN A 85 -2.80 -13.41 -8.99
N LEU A 86 -2.16 -12.38 -9.54
CA LEU A 86 -0.85 -11.89 -9.10
C LEU A 86 -0.90 -11.38 -7.66
N MET A 87 -2.00 -10.78 -7.23
CA MET A 87 -2.17 -10.33 -5.86
C MET A 87 -2.42 -11.48 -4.89
N ASP A 88 -3.16 -12.51 -5.29
CA ASP A 88 -3.33 -13.72 -4.47
C ASP A 88 -1.98 -14.46 -4.31
N GLN A 89 -1.19 -14.58 -5.39
CA GLN A 89 0.18 -15.10 -5.33
C GLN A 89 1.10 -14.24 -4.44
N PHE A 90 1.01 -12.92 -4.56
CA PHE A 90 1.78 -12.00 -3.73
C PHE A 90 1.51 -12.21 -2.23
N ILE A 91 0.25 -12.31 -1.83
CA ILE A 91 -0.13 -12.56 -0.42
C ILE A 91 0.42 -13.92 0.04
N SER A 92 0.29 -14.97 -0.77
CA SER A 92 0.83 -16.29 -0.45
C SER A 92 2.34 -16.27 -0.23
N VAL A 93 3.08 -15.59 -1.11
CA VAL A 93 4.53 -15.43 -0.98
C VAL A 93 4.91 -14.64 0.27
N ILE A 94 4.17 -13.60 0.64
CA ILE A 94 4.40 -12.85 1.88
C ILE A 94 4.25 -13.77 3.10
N HIS A 95 3.21 -14.58 3.15
CA HIS A 95 2.99 -15.52 4.27
C HIS A 95 4.08 -16.61 4.33
N GLU A 96 4.49 -17.13 3.20
CA GLU A 96 5.59 -18.10 3.11
C GLU A 96 6.92 -17.50 3.56
N MET A 97 7.30 -16.34 3.02
CA MET A 97 8.52 -15.62 3.38
C MET A 97 8.54 -15.19 4.84
N TRP A 98 7.39 -14.95 5.47
CA TRP A 98 7.33 -14.63 6.89
C TRP A 98 7.98 -15.70 7.75
N THR A 99 7.82 -16.96 7.38
CA THR A 99 8.38 -18.10 8.11
C THR A 99 9.79 -18.46 7.65
N LEU A 100 10.05 -18.42 6.35
CA LEU A 100 11.31 -18.90 5.75
C LEU A 100 12.42 -17.84 5.74
N GLU A 101 12.10 -16.56 5.70
CA GLU A 101 13.07 -15.46 5.59
C GLU A 101 13.06 -14.61 6.89
N PRO A 102 13.97 -14.89 7.82
CA PRO A 102 13.98 -14.21 9.12
C PRO A 102 14.55 -12.79 9.07
N HIS A 103 15.26 -12.40 8.01
CA HIS A 103 15.88 -11.08 7.94
C HIS A 103 14.83 -9.96 7.94
N PRO A 104 14.94 -8.96 8.83
CA PRO A 104 13.85 -8.01 9.07
C PRO A 104 13.54 -7.09 7.89
N THR A 105 14.44 -6.92 6.94
CA THR A 105 14.27 -5.98 5.82
C THR A 105 13.94 -6.65 4.48
N ILE A 106 14.24 -7.93 4.29
CA ILE A 106 14.05 -8.59 2.99
C ILE A 106 12.58 -8.68 2.62
N LEU A 107 11.74 -9.19 3.53
CA LEU A 107 10.30 -9.30 3.29
C LEU A 107 9.63 -7.94 3.03
N PRO A 108 9.85 -6.88 3.85
CA PRO A 108 9.32 -5.55 3.57
C PRO A 108 9.80 -4.97 2.23
N ALA A 109 11.06 -5.16 1.88
CA ALA A 109 11.61 -4.71 0.60
C ALA A 109 10.98 -5.44 -0.60
N TYR A 110 10.80 -6.75 -0.49
CA TYR A 110 10.07 -7.54 -1.48
C TYR A 110 8.64 -7.02 -1.66
N ALA A 111 7.92 -6.78 -0.58
CA ALA A 111 6.55 -6.27 -0.63
C ALA A 111 6.49 -4.90 -1.33
N LEU A 112 7.40 -3.98 -0.99
CA LEU A 112 7.49 -2.66 -1.60
C LEU A 112 7.73 -2.76 -3.12
N TRP A 113 8.73 -3.56 -3.51
CA TRP A 113 9.07 -3.77 -4.92
C TRP A 113 7.93 -4.45 -5.68
N ARG A 114 7.40 -5.55 -5.17
CA ARG A 114 6.42 -6.37 -5.88
C ARG A 114 5.09 -5.65 -6.08
N LEU A 115 4.60 -4.91 -5.08
CA LEU A 115 3.40 -4.09 -5.21
C LEU A 115 3.57 -2.98 -6.24
N ASN A 116 4.72 -2.31 -6.27
CA ASN A 116 5.00 -1.31 -7.30
C ASN A 116 5.13 -1.93 -8.70
N TRP A 117 5.64 -3.15 -8.81
CA TRP A 117 5.73 -3.85 -10.09
C TRP A 117 4.35 -4.30 -10.61
N ILE A 118 3.50 -4.91 -9.76
CA ILE A 118 2.14 -5.31 -10.13
C ILE A 118 1.29 -4.08 -10.46
N HIS A 119 1.45 -3.02 -9.69
CA HIS A 119 0.70 -1.77 -9.79
C HIS A 119 -0.81 -2.01 -9.80
N PRO A 120 -1.37 -2.61 -8.73
CA PRO A 120 -2.71 -3.21 -8.78
C PRO A 120 -3.86 -2.20 -8.80
N PHE A 121 -3.63 -0.94 -8.49
CA PHE A 121 -4.65 0.10 -8.38
C PHE A 121 -4.56 1.12 -9.53
N ILE A 122 -5.62 1.86 -9.76
CA ILE A 122 -5.61 2.98 -10.72
C ILE A 122 -4.73 4.11 -10.19
N GLU A 123 -4.78 4.38 -8.87
CA GLU A 123 -4.08 5.47 -8.21
C GLU A 123 -3.60 5.02 -6.82
N GLY A 124 -2.57 5.69 -6.27
CA GLY A 124 -2.12 5.45 -4.89
C GLY A 124 -1.26 4.21 -4.68
N ASN A 125 -0.75 3.57 -5.74
CA ASN A 125 0.06 2.36 -5.64
C ASN A 125 1.31 2.56 -4.78
N GLY A 126 2.06 3.64 -5.00
CA GLY A 126 3.26 3.95 -4.22
C GLY A 126 2.96 4.18 -2.73
N ARG A 127 1.87 4.88 -2.42
CA ARG A 127 1.42 5.11 -1.03
C ARG A 127 1.03 3.79 -0.36
N THR A 128 0.28 2.95 -1.05
CA THR A 128 -0.13 1.63 -0.56
C THR A 128 1.06 0.69 -0.38
N ALA A 129 2.00 0.66 -1.32
CA ALA A 129 3.20 -0.17 -1.24
C ALA A 129 4.10 0.24 -0.06
N ARG A 130 4.27 1.55 0.18
CA ARG A 130 5.03 2.04 1.34
C ARG A 130 4.33 1.71 2.68
N ALA A 131 3.00 1.83 2.73
CA ALA A 131 2.22 1.45 3.91
C ALA A 131 2.36 -0.05 4.21
N ALA A 132 2.27 -0.91 3.20
CA ALA A 132 2.48 -2.35 3.33
C ALA A 132 3.91 -2.68 3.83
N CYS A 133 4.93 -2.04 3.26
CA CYS A 133 6.32 -2.18 3.69
C CYS A 133 6.49 -1.81 5.16
N TYR A 134 5.97 -0.66 5.57
CA TYR A 134 6.03 -0.18 6.95
C TYR A 134 5.34 -1.15 7.92
N LEU A 135 4.15 -1.65 7.60
CA LEU A 135 3.44 -2.62 8.42
C LEU A 135 4.30 -3.89 8.64
N LEU A 136 4.91 -4.42 7.59
CA LEU A 136 5.76 -5.61 7.69
C LEU A 136 7.02 -5.34 8.52
N ILE A 137 7.60 -4.13 8.45
CA ILE A 137 8.71 -3.74 9.33
C ILE A 137 8.23 -3.73 10.79
N CYS A 138 7.09 -3.11 11.08
CA CYS A 138 6.53 -3.08 12.44
C CYS A 138 6.27 -4.49 12.98
N LEU A 139 5.73 -5.39 12.17
CA LEU A 139 5.53 -6.79 12.56
C LEU A 139 6.86 -7.49 12.87
N ARG A 140 7.88 -7.30 12.07
CA ARG A 140 9.21 -7.88 12.32
C ARG A 140 9.85 -7.34 13.59
N GLN A 141 9.60 -6.08 13.92
CA GLN A 141 10.09 -5.45 15.14
C GLN A 141 9.22 -5.75 16.39
N GLY A 142 8.03 -6.31 16.19
CA GLY A 142 7.09 -6.60 17.29
C GLY A 142 6.47 -5.35 17.91
N THR A 143 6.54 -4.20 17.25
CA THR A 143 6.02 -2.93 17.78
C THR A 143 5.64 -1.97 16.66
N LEU A 144 4.70 -1.06 16.95
CA LEU A 144 4.47 0.11 16.11
C LEU A 144 5.68 1.03 16.25
N LEU A 145 6.36 1.28 15.13
CA LEU A 145 7.55 2.14 15.14
C LEU A 145 7.15 3.60 15.40
N PRO A 146 7.80 4.30 16.35
CA PRO A 146 7.49 5.69 16.62
C PRO A 146 8.01 6.59 15.49
N GLY A 147 7.26 7.61 15.11
CA GLY A 147 7.80 8.68 14.32
C GLY A 147 6.81 9.51 13.51
N LYS A 148 6.97 10.82 13.63
CA LYS A 148 6.35 11.82 12.75
C LYS A 148 6.97 11.84 11.34
N LYS A 149 8.11 11.16 11.13
CA LYS A 149 8.82 11.00 9.85
C LYS A 149 9.01 9.54 9.56
N ILE A 150 7.96 8.91 9.11
CA ILE A 150 7.92 7.49 8.80
C ILE A 150 8.66 7.22 7.50
N VAL A 151 9.18 5.99 7.38
CA VAL A 151 9.77 5.44 6.16
C VAL A 151 9.05 5.85 4.85
N PRO A 152 7.71 5.97 4.77
CA PRO A 152 7.03 6.46 3.59
C PRO A 152 7.42 7.86 3.10
N GLU A 153 7.86 8.75 3.99
CA GLU A 153 8.31 10.10 3.61
C GLU A 153 9.78 10.15 3.18
N ARG A 154 10.58 9.15 3.57
CA ARG A 154 12.02 9.07 3.26
C ARG A 154 12.34 8.24 2.02
N ILE A 155 11.40 7.41 1.55
CA ILE A 155 11.52 6.66 0.29
C ILE A 155 10.88 7.50 -0.82
N ARG A 156 11.62 8.50 -1.31
CA ARG A 156 11.28 9.24 -2.53
C ARG A 156 12.12 8.74 -3.69
#